data_d11877cae3eddefd5ff91980ed5b39ac
#
_entry.id   d11877cae3eddefd5ff91980ed5b39ac
#
_cell.length_a   1.000
_cell.length_b   1.000
_cell.length_c   1.000
_cell.angle_alpha   90.00
_cell.angle_beta   90.00
_cell.angle_gamma   90.00
#
_symmetry.space_group_name_H-M   'P 1'
#
loop_
_entity.id
_entity.type
_entity.pdbx_description
1 polymer ?
#
loop_
_entity_poly.entity_id
_entity_poly.type
_entity_poly.pdbx_seq_one_letter_code
_entity_poly.pdbx_strand_id
1 'polypeptide(L)'
;MSKTIFSLKDAALRLNGNAGPVEILHGITMEVMAGESIGLIGPSGSGKSSLLMIMGGLEQATGGSVHAMGEDLTAMNEDQLARFRRDRMGIVFQSFHLIPTMTALENVATPLELAGHQDAFTRAAAALEVVGLGTRADHYPAQMSGGEQQRVALARATAPRPAILLADEPTGNLDSANGEAIMDLLFDLRDKHGSTLVLVTHSDALAARCDRIITLNDGRIEDGRIA
;
A
#
# COMPACT_ATOMS: atom_id res chain seq x y z
N MET A 1 12.03 -18.86 12.93
CA MET A 1 10.73 -18.28 13.36
C MET A 1 10.49 -17.05 12.53
N SER A 2 9.40 -16.96 11.79
CA SER A 2 9.04 -15.78 11.00
C SER A 2 8.80 -14.61 11.96
N LYS A 3 9.34 -13.43 11.63
CA LYS A 3 9.21 -12.23 12.46
C LYS A 3 7.86 -11.57 12.16
N THR A 4 7.06 -11.22 13.18
CA THR A 4 5.85 -10.41 13.01
C THR A 4 6.22 -9.04 12.47
N ILE A 5 5.59 -8.61 11.37
CA ILE A 5 5.80 -7.31 10.77
C ILE A 5 4.70 -6.31 11.14
N PHE A 6 3.46 -6.78 11.24
CA PHE A 6 2.34 -6.03 11.83
C PHE A 6 1.72 -6.78 12.99
N SER A 7 1.37 -6.06 14.05
CA SER A 7 0.53 -6.55 15.14
C SER A 7 -0.47 -5.45 15.50
N LEU A 8 -1.75 -5.73 15.25
CA LEU A 8 -2.88 -4.89 15.62
C LEU A 8 -3.58 -5.55 16.81
N LYS A 9 -3.89 -4.76 17.84
CA LYS A 9 -4.65 -5.22 19.02
C LYS A 9 -5.78 -4.25 19.29
N ASP A 10 -7.01 -4.73 19.14
CA ASP A 10 -8.24 -3.97 19.33
C ASP A 10 -8.25 -2.61 18.60
N ALA A 11 -7.58 -2.56 17.42
CA ALA A 11 -7.44 -1.33 16.67
C ALA A 11 -8.81 -0.85 16.18
N ALA A 12 -9.19 0.36 16.56
CA ALA A 12 -10.46 0.97 16.24
C ALA A 12 -10.26 2.31 15.52
N LEU A 13 -11.22 2.64 14.64
CA LEU A 13 -11.26 3.93 13.98
C LEU A 13 -12.67 4.52 14.08
N ARG A 14 -12.76 5.71 14.63
CA ARG A 14 -13.98 6.50 14.75
C ARG A 14 -13.76 7.86 14.12
N LEU A 15 -14.56 8.21 13.14
CA LEU A 15 -14.49 9.50 12.45
C LEU A 15 -15.73 10.35 12.79
N ASN A 16 -15.53 11.67 12.86
CA ASN A 16 -16.62 12.61 13.05
C ASN A 16 -17.25 12.97 11.70
N GLY A 17 -18.44 12.43 11.43
CA GLY A 17 -19.24 12.80 10.27
C GLY A 17 -20.21 13.95 10.58
N ASN A 18 -20.85 14.51 9.55
CA ASN A 18 -21.83 15.60 9.69
C ASN A 18 -23.07 15.19 10.56
N ALA A 19 -23.35 13.90 10.64
CA ALA A 19 -24.48 13.34 11.41
C ALA A 19 -24.05 12.80 12.80
N GLY A 20 -22.83 13.02 13.21
CA GLY A 20 -22.25 12.51 14.45
C GLY A 20 -21.09 11.54 14.20
N PRO A 21 -20.51 10.98 15.27
CA PRO A 21 -19.40 10.04 15.16
C PRO A 21 -19.84 8.72 14.49
N VAL A 22 -19.04 8.24 13.56
CA VAL A 22 -19.23 6.97 12.85
C VAL A 22 -18.06 6.07 13.20
N GLU A 23 -18.33 4.88 13.69
CA GLU A 23 -17.31 3.84 13.87
C GLU A 23 -17.07 3.14 12.55
N ILE A 24 -15.82 3.14 12.09
CA ILE A 24 -15.39 2.52 10.84
C ILE A 24 -14.75 1.16 11.09
N LEU A 25 -13.96 1.06 12.17
CA LEU A 25 -13.30 -0.19 12.58
C LEU A 25 -13.61 -0.48 14.05
N HIS A 26 -14.00 -1.71 14.32
CA HIS A 26 -14.56 -2.16 15.59
C HIS A 26 -13.62 -3.13 16.32
N GLY A 27 -12.39 -2.70 16.66
CA GLY A 27 -11.48 -3.53 17.44
C GLY A 27 -10.81 -4.63 16.63
N ILE A 28 -10.09 -4.26 15.57
CA ILE A 28 -9.35 -5.18 14.71
C ILE A 28 -8.15 -5.75 15.47
N THR A 29 -8.09 -7.08 15.57
CA THR A 29 -6.94 -7.80 16.13
C THR A 29 -6.42 -8.78 15.08
N MET A 30 -5.17 -8.58 14.63
CA MET A 30 -4.52 -9.42 13.63
C MET A 30 -3.00 -9.28 13.68
N GLU A 31 -2.32 -10.29 13.16
CA GLU A 31 -0.87 -10.26 12.94
C GLU A 31 -0.56 -10.59 11.48
N VAL A 32 0.52 -9.98 10.97
CA VAL A 32 1.08 -10.24 9.63
C VAL A 32 2.54 -10.60 9.81
N MET A 33 2.97 -11.67 9.14
CA MET A 33 4.35 -12.14 9.22
C MET A 33 5.21 -11.49 8.14
N ALA A 34 6.50 -11.34 8.39
CA ALA A 34 7.44 -10.80 7.41
C ALA A 34 7.50 -11.69 6.16
N GLY A 35 7.37 -11.07 4.98
CA GLY A 35 7.33 -11.73 3.68
C GLY A 35 5.97 -12.32 3.32
N GLU A 36 4.96 -12.28 4.22
CA GLU A 36 3.60 -12.73 3.94
C GLU A 36 2.88 -11.79 2.98
N SER A 37 2.01 -12.31 2.13
CA SER A 37 1.02 -11.53 1.38
C SER A 37 -0.39 -11.78 1.93
N ILE A 38 -1.11 -10.70 2.20
CA ILE A 38 -2.49 -10.73 2.70
C ILE A 38 -3.42 -10.03 1.73
N GLY A 39 -4.49 -10.72 1.31
CA GLY A 39 -5.62 -10.13 0.60
C GLY A 39 -6.70 -9.68 1.60
N LEU A 40 -7.01 -8.39 1.63
CA LEU A 40 -8.15 -7.84 2.36
C LEU A 40 -9.34 -7.72 1.42
N ILE A 41 -10.38 -8.51 1.65
CA ILE A 41 -11.62 -8.51 0.88
C ILE A 41 -12.82 -8.12 1.74
N GLY A 42 -13.95 -7.88 1.10
CA GLY A 42 -15.21 -7.55 1.76
C GLY A 42 -16.02 -6.52 0.97
N PRO A 43 -17.28 -6.28 1.35
CA PRO A 43 -18.15 -5.34 0.65
C PRO A 43 -17.60 -3.90 0.66
N SER A 44 -18.11 -3.07 -0.26
CA SER A 44 -17.80 -1.63 -0.24
C SER A 44 -18.23 -1.01 1.09
N GLY A 45 -17.42 -0.13 1.64
CA GLY A 45 -17.68 0.51 2.94
C GLY A 45 -17.37 -0.35 4.17
N SER A 46 -16.85 -1.59 4.02
CA SER A 46 -16.54 -2.45 5.17
C SER A 46 -15.32 -2.01 6.00
N GLY A 47 -14.60 -0.95 5.60
CA GLY A 47 -13.45 -0.41 6.33
C GLY A 47 -12.07 -0.86 5.81
N LYS A 48 -11.98 -1.57 4.66
CA LYS A 48 -10.70 -2.10 4.13
C LYS A 48 -9.64 -1.03 3.91
N SER A 49 -9.98 0.02 3.15
CA SER A 49 -9.06 1.15 2.91
C SER A 49 -8.70 1.87 4.21
N SER A 50 -9.67 2.02 5.12
CA SER A 50 -9.42 2.61 6.45
C SER A 50 -8.45 1.77 7.28
N LEU A 51 -8.59 0.43 7.24
CA LEU A 51 -7.64 -0.47 7.88
C LEU A 51 -6.24 -0.33 7.28
N LEU A 52 -6.15 -0.29 5.95
CA LEU A 52 -4.88 -0.08 5.26
C LEU A 52 -4.28 1.28 5.60
N MET A 53 -5.09 2.35 5.73
CA MET A 53 -4.61 3.69 6.12
C MET A 53 -4.03 3.72 7.53
N ILE A 54 -4.65 3.07 8.52
CA ILE A 54 -4.06 2.99 9.88
C ILE A 54 -2.82 2.11 9.92
N MET A 55 -2.76 1.02 9.13
CA MET A 55 -1.55 0.21 8.99
C MET A 55 -0.41 1.00 8.33
N GLY A 56 -0.74 1.90 7.40
CA GLY A 56 0.20 2.82 6.75
C GLY A 56 0.59 4.04 7.60
N GLY A 57 -0.01 4.23 8.76
CA GLY A 57 0.18 5.45 9.55
C GLY A 57 -0.26 6.72 8.82
N LEU A 58 -1.21 6.62 7.87
CA LEU A 58 -1.83 7.73 7.15
C LEU A 58 -3.09 8.24 7.89
N GLU A 59 -3.65 7.39 8.74
CA GLU A 59 -4.73 7.71 9.66
C GLU A 59 -4.36 7.16 11.03
N GLN A 60 -4.73 7.85 12.10
CA GLN A 60 -4.47 7.40 13.46
C GLN A 60 -5.63 6.55 13.98
N ALA A 61 -5.33 5.37 14.51
CA ALA A 61 -6.31 4.59 15.25
C ALA A 61 -6.83 5.38 16.45
N THR A 62 -8.15 5.39 16.63
CA THR A 62 -8.81 6.09 17.76
C THR A 62 -8.89 5.22 19.02
N GLY A 63 -8.52 3.94 18.93
CA GLY A 63 -8.44 2.99 20.02
C GLY A 63 -7.57 1.79 19.69
N GLY A 64 -7.16 1.05 20.69
CA GLY A 64 -6.26 -0.07 20.56
C GLY A 64 -4.83 0.33 20.21
N SER A 65 -4.07 -0.57 19.59
CA SER A 65 -2.69 -0.31 19.18
C SER A 65 -2.37 -0.92 17.81
N VAL A 66 -1.48 -0.24 17.08
CA VAL A 66 -0.96 -0.67 15.77
C VAL A 66 0.56 -0.63 15.82
N HIS A 67 1.18 -1.80 15.75
CA HIS A 67 2.62 -1.93 15.69
C HIS A 67 3.04 -2.40 14.29
N ALA A 68 4.08 -1.76 13.75
CA ALA A 68 4.73 -2.19 12.52
C ALA A 68 6.23 -2.31 12.72
N MET A 69 6.83 -3.44 12.34
CA MET A 69 8.25 -3.74 12.51
C MET A 69 8.75 -3.58 13.97
N GLY A 70 7.85 -3.74 14.95
CA GLY A 70 8.14 -3.59 16.37
C GLY A 70 8.01 -2.16 16.91
N GLU A 71 7.69 -1.18 16.07
CA GLU A 71 7.44 0.21 16.45
C GLU A 71 5.94 0.47 16.62
N ASP A 72 5.56 1.20 17.66
CA ASP A 72 4.15 1.55 17.94
C ASP A 72 3.73 2.79 17.15
N LEU A 73 3.00 2.60 16.05
CA LEU A 73 2.53 3.68 15.19
C LEU A 73 1.48 4.56 15.88
N THR A 74 0.75 4.03 16.86
CA THR A 74 -0.27 4.81 17.59
C THR A 74 0.34 5.84 18.55
N ALA A 75 1.58 5.62 19.00
CA ALA A 75 2.32 6.53 19.85
C ALA A 75 3.15 7.57 19.08
N MET A 76 3.27 7.44 17.76
CA MET A 76 4.06 8.33 16.90
C MET A 76 3.30 9.62 16.57
N ASN A 77 4.03 10.74 16.54
CA ASN A 77 3.53 11.97 15.93
C ASN A 77 3.67 11.92 14.39
N GLU A 78 3.09 12.91 13.67
CA GLU A 78 3.08 12.91 12.20
C GLU A 78 4.48 12.92 11.58
N ASP A 79 5.45 13.64 12.16
CA ASP A 79 6.83 13.65 11.66
C ASP A 79 7.49 12.27 11.78
N GLN A 80 7.23 11.56 12.86
CA GLN A 80 7.72 10.20 13.08
C GLN A 80 7.07 9.21 12.12
N LEU A 81 5.73 9.30 11.94
CA LEU A 81 4.99 8.50 10.98
C LEU A 81 5.48 8.76 9.54
N ALA A 82 5.71 10.02 9.16
CA ALA A 82 6.22 10.36 7.83
C ALA A 82 7.61 9.75 7.58
N ARG A 83 8.51 9.79 8.57
CA ARG A 83 9.84 9.14 8.47
C ARG A 83 9.72 7.62 8.39
N PHE A 84 8.85 7.03 9.20
CA PHE A 84 8.60 5.59 9.18
C PHE A 84 8.07 5.14 7.81
N ARG A 85 7.07 5.86 7.25
CA ARG A 85 6.57 5.61 5.89
C ARG A 85 7.68 5.70 4.85
N ARG A 86 8.44 6.80 4.86
CA ARG A 86 9.55 7.03 3.94
C ARG A 86 10.57 5.89 3.92
N ASP A 87 10.94 5.40 5.11
CA ASP A 87 12.05 4.47 5.27
C ASP A 87 11.62 2.99 5.18
N ARG A 88 10.33 2.67 5.41
CA ARG A 88 9.86 1.30 5.60
C ARG A 88 8.73 0.88 4.68
N MET A 89 7.97 1.82 4.13
CA MET A 89 6.72 1.51 3.42
C MET A 89 6.72 2.01 1.98
N GLY A 90 6.12 1.23 1.09
CA GLY A 90 5.64 1.67 -0.20
C GLY A 90 4.12 1.58 -0.21
N ILE A 91 3.44 2.59 -0.75
CA ILE A 91 1.98 2.62 -0.82
C ILE A 91 1.55 2.86 -2.27
N VAL A 92 0.67 1.99 -2.74
CA VAL A 92 0.04 2.08 -4.08
C VAL A 92 -1.45 2.32 -3.89
N PHE A 93 -1.97 3.37 -4.50
CA PHE A 93 -3.36 3.75 -4.41
C PHE A 93 -4.11 3.49 -5.71
N GLN A 94 -5.41 3.34 -5.64
CA GLN A 94 -6.32 3.22 -6.78
C GLN A 94 -6.21 4.42 -7.73
N SER A 95 -6.10 5.63 -7.21
CA SER A 95 -6.05 6.90 -7.97
C SER A 95 -4.62 7.36 -8.30
N PHE A 96 -3.63 6.46 -8.30
CA PHE A 96 -2.22 6.68 -8.64
C PHE A 96 -1.51 7.72 -7.76
N HIS A 97 -2.14 8.82 -7.42
CA HIS A 97 -1.62 9.96 -6.66
C HIS A 97 -0.25 10.43 -7.16
N LEU A 98 -0.08 10.50 -8.48
CA LEU A 98 1.10 11.10 -9.08
C LEU A 98 1.03 12.63 -8.94
N ILE A 99 2.18 13.25 -8.76
CA ILE A 99 2.31 14.71 -8.74
C ILE A 99 2.19 15.18 -10.20
N PRO A 100 1.12 15.92 -10.57
CA PRO A 100 0.80 16.17 -11.96
C PRO A 100 1.79 17.11 -12.67
N THR A 101 2.55 17.90 -11.90
CA THR A 101 3.57 18.84 -12.37
C THR A 101 4.97 18.24 -12.45
N MET A 102 5.12 16.97 -12.10
CA MET A 102 6.36 16.20 -12.16
C MET A 102 6.28 15.14 -13.27
N THR A 103 7.39 14.89 -13.95
CA THR A 103 7.55 13.79 -14.90
C THR A 103 7.45 12.44 -14.19
N ALA A 104 7.36 11.34 -14.96
CA ALA A 104 7.42 9.98 -14.41
C ALA A 104 8.71 9.75 -13.61
N LEU A 105 9.84 10.20 -14.13
CA LEU A 105 11.14 10.08 -13.48
C LEU A 105 11.16 10.83 -12.14
N GLU A 106 10.71 12.07 -12.12
CA GLU A 106 10.65 12.90 -10.91
C GLU A 106 9.68 12.33 -9.86
N ASN A 107 8.52 11.82 -10.28
CA ASN A 107 7.59 11.13 -9.38
C ASN A 107 8.23 9.93 -8.68
N VAL A 108 9.02 9.13 -9.40
CA VAL A 108 9.70 7.96 -8.84
C VAL A 108 10.93 8.36 -8.03
N ALA A 109 11.63 9.42 -8.40
CA ALA A 109 12.79 9.93 -7.67
C ALA A 109 12.43 10.56 -6.32
N THR A 110 11.26 11.20 -6.22
CA THR A 110 10.83 11.96 -5.03
C THR A 110 11.01 11.21 -3.70
N PRO A 111 10.51 9.96 -3.49
CA PRO A 111 10.71 9.27 -2.22
C PRO A 111 12.20 8.95 -1.95
N LEU A 112 13.00 8.75 -2.98
CA LEU A 112 14.42 8.49 -2.85
C LEU A 112 15.20 9.76 -2.44
N GLU A 113 14.85 10.91 -3.01
CA GLU A 113 15.41 12.21 -2.64
C GLU A 113 15.05 12.57 -1.19
N LEU A 114 13.78 12.37 -0.79
CA LEU A 114 13.33 12.59 0.57
C LEU A 114 14.03 11.67 1.59
N ALA A 115 14.46 10.49 1.16
CA ALA A 115 15.27 9.57 1.94
C ALA A 115 16.78 9.92 1.93
N GLY A 116 17.20 10.96 1.18
CA GLY A 116 18.58 11.44 1.12
C GLY A 116 19.50 10.62 0.21
N HIS A 117 18.94 9.80 -0.71
CA HIS A 117 19.74 9.04 -1.66
C HIS A 117 20.34 9.95 -2.73
N GLN A 118 21.67 9.97 -2.82
CA GLN A 118 22.40 10.78 -3.81
C GLN A 118 22.23 10.26 -5.25
N ASP A 119 21.89 8.99 -5.40
CA ASP A 119 21.64 8.29 -6.67
C ASP A 119 20.12 8.18 -7.00
N ALA A 120 19.28 9.05 -6.42
CA ALA A 120 17.83 8.99 -6.52
C ALA A 120 17.34 8.87 -7.98
N PHE A 121 17.80 9.73 -8.86
CA PHE A 121 17.39 9.71 -10.27
C PHE A 121 17.88 8.47 -11.03
N THR A 122 19.08 7.99 -10.75
CA THR A 122 19.61 6.75 -11.35
C THR A 122 18.76 5.54 -10.93
N ARG A 123 18.41 5.46 -9.64
CA ARG A 123 17.52 4.40 -9.11
C ARG A 123 16.10 4.54 -9.66
N ALA A 124 15.60 5.76 -9.78
CA ALA A 124 14.28 6.02 -10.35
C ALA A 124 14.20 5.58 -11.84
N ALA A 125 15.23 5.92 -12.63
CA ALA A 125 15.32 5.47 -14.02
C ALA A 125 15.33 3.94 -14.12
N ALA A 126 16.15 3.26 -13.30
CA ALA A 126 16.18 1.80 -13.25
C ALA A 126 14.83 1.19 -12.83
N ALA A 127 14.10 1.84 -11.91
CA ALA A 127 12.76 1.39 -11.51
C ALA A 127 11.74 1.56 -12.64
N LEU A 128 11.82 2.63 -13.43
CA LEU A 128 10.99 2.83 -14.62
C LEU A 128 11.28 1.79 -15.73
N GLU A 129 12.54 1.43 -15.92
CA GLU A 129 12.91 0.34 -16.85
C GLU A 129 12.27 -1.00 -16.43
N VAL A 130 12.30 -1.33 -15.13
CA VAL A 130 11.70 -2.57 -14.58
C VAL A 130 10.19 -2.64 -14.85
N VAL A 131 9.49 -1.51 -14.82
CA VAL A 131 8.04 -1.45 -15.11
C VAL A 131 7.74 -1.19 -16.60
N GLY A 132 8.75 -1.23 -17.48
CA GLY A 132 8.60 -1.06 -18.94
C GLY A 132 8.31 0.37 -19.37
N LEU A 133 8.74 1.37 -18.61
CA LEU A 133 8.50 2.79 -18.87
C LEU A 133 9.78 3.62 -19.05
N GLY A 134 10.93 3.01 -19.35
CA GLY A 134 12.19 3.73 -19.53
C GLY A 134 12.11 4.83 -20.61
N THR A 135 11.41 4.58 -21.73
CA THR A 135 11.20 5.57 -22.80
C THR A 135 10.15 6.64 -22.47
N ARG A 136 9.48 6.53 -21.32
CA ARG A 136 8.45 7.44 -20.85
C ARG A 136 8.90 8.30 -19.65
N ALA A 137 10.17 8.24 -19.29
CA ALA A 137 10.72 8.90 -18.10
C ALA A 137 10.39 10.40 -18.03
N ASP A 138 10.43 11.10 -19.16
CA ASP A 138 10.20 12.54 -19.27
C ASP A 138 8.72 12.93 -19.49
N HIS A 139 7.78 11.96 -19.49
CA HIS A 139 6.35 12.24 -19.68
C HIS A 139 5.71 12.65 -18.38
N TYR A 140 4.80 13.63 -18.46
CA TYR A 140 3.92 14.03 -17.36
C TYR A 140 2.72 13.08 -17.25
N PRO A 141 2.10 12.95 -16.06
CA PRO A 141 0.93 12.09 -15.88
C PRO A 141 -0.20 12.32 -16.89
N ALA A 142 -0.44 13.57 -17.28
CA ALA A 142 -1.45 13.92 -18.28
C ALA A 142 -1.18 13.37 -19.70
N GLN A 143 0.05 12.94 -19.97
CA GLN A 143 0.49 12.37 -21.24
C GLN A 143 0.51 10.82 -21.23
N MET A 144 0.09 10.23 -20.11
CA MET A 144 0.18 8.79 -19.86
C MET A 144 -1.20 8.17 -19.73
N SER A 145 -1.36 6.95 -20.25
CA SER A 145 -2.55 6.13 -19.99
C SER A 145 -2.68 5.75 -18.50
N GLY A 146 -3.86 5.35 -18.07
CA GLY A 146 -4.08 4.91 -16.69
C GLY A 146 -3.16 3.75 -16.27
N GLY A 147 -2.95 2.77 -17.16
CA GLY A 147 -2.01 1.68 -16.88
C GLY A 147 -0.55 2.11 -16.80
N GLU A 148 -0.13 3.11 -17.61
CA GLU A 148 1.20 3.70 -17.49
C GLU A 148 1.35 4.48 -16.17
N GLN A 149 0.35 5.27 -15.79
CA GLN A 149 0.36 5.99 -14.51
C GLN A 149 0.43 5.03 -13.32
N GLN A 150 -0.28 3.91 -13.37
CA GLN A 150 -0.22 2.89 -12.32
C GLN A 150 1.16 2.22 -12.26
N ARG A 151 1.79 1.94 -13.40
CA ARG A 151 3.19 1.45 -13.41
C ARG A 151 4.16 2.47 -12.82
N VAL A 152 3.99 3.77 -13.07
CA VAL A 152 4.77 4.82 -12.39
C VAL A 152 4.55 4.78 -10.89
N ALA A 153 3.28 4.66 -10.42
CA ALA A 153 2.96 4.57 -9.01
C ALA A 153 3.59 3.34 -8.34
N LEU A 154 3.60 2.18 -9.02
CA LEU A 154 4.31 0.97 -8.58
C LEU A 154 5.82 1.20 -8.49
N ALA A 155 6.43 1.78 -9.53
CA ALA A 155 7.85 2.10 -9.52
C ALA A 155 8.20 3.04 -8.37
N ARG A 156 7.41 4.08 -8.14
CA ARG A 156 7.57 5.02 -7.02
C ARG A 156 7.50 4.33 -5.66
N ALA A 157 6.52 3.45 -5.47
CA ALA A 157 6.33 2.73 -4.21
C ALA A 157 7.45 1.72 -3.93
N THR A 158 8.05 1.13 -4.97
CA THR A 158 9.02 0.02 -4.84
C THR A 158 10.49 0.44 -5.04
N ALA A 159 10.76 1.61 -5.64
CA ALA A 159 12.13 2.12 -5.83
C ALA A 159 12.95 2.21 -4.55
N PRO A 160 12.38 2.59 -3.37
CA PRO A 160 13.07 2.56 -2.09
C PRO A 160 13.37 1.15 -1.56
N ARG A 161 12.79 0.09 -2.15
CA ARG A 161 12.82 -1.30 -1.68
C ARG A 161 12.24 -1.44 -0.27
N PRO A 162 10.98 -1.09 -0.08
CA PRO A 162 10.35 -1.08 1.24
C PRO A 162 10.19 -2.49 1.79
N ALA A 163 10.26 -2.63 3.13
CA ALA A 163 9.94 -3.88 3.82
C ALA A 163 8.44 -4.20 3.78
N ILE A 164 7.61 -3.17 3.69
CA ILE A 164 6.15 -3.25 3.68
C ILE A 164 5.63 -2.60 2.39
N LEU A 165 4.75 -3.29 1.68
CA LEU A 165 4.04 -2.79 0.51
C LEU A 165 2.53 -2.85 0.79
N LEU A 166 1.88 -1.69 0.78
CA LEU A 166 0.44 -1.55 0.93
C LEU A 166 -0.17 -1.20 -0.42
N ALA A 167 -1.22 -1.89 -0.84
CA ALA A 167 -1.87 -1.64 -2.11
C ALA A 167 -3.39 -1.55 -1.92
N ASP A 168 -3.96 -0.37 -2.19
CA ASP A 168 -5.40 -0.11 -2.10
C ASP A 168 -6.00 -0.13 -3.50
N GLU A 169 -6.67 -1.22 -3.85
CA GLU A 169 -7.34 -1.44 -5.13
C GLU A 169 -6.50 -1.02 -6.35
N PRO A 170 -5.27 -1.53 -6.49
CA PRO A 170 -4.31 -1.02 -7.46
C PRO A 170 -4.73 -1.18 -8.93
N THR A 171 -5.83 -1.90 -9.19
CA THR A 171 -6.38 -2.13 -10.54
C THR A 171 -7.77 -1.55 -10.74
N GLY A 172 -8.34 -0.89 -9.73
CA GLY A 172 -9.73 -0.44 -9.73
C GLY A 172 -10.12 0.55 -10.82
N ASN A 173 -9.15 1.25 -11.41
CA ASN A 173 -9.35 2.23 -12.50
C ASN A 173 -8.85 1.70 -13.87
N LEU A 174 -8.59 0.40 -14.00
CA LEU A 174 -8.02 -0.20 -15.21
C LEU A 174 -8.99 -1.22 -15.82
N ASP A 175 -8.87 -1.44 -17.13
CA ASP A 175 -9.49 -2.59 -17.79
C ASP A 175 -8.83 -3.91 -17.33
N SER A 176 -9.52 -5.04 -17.59
CA SER A 176 -9.10 -6.36 -17.08
C SER A 176 -7.69 -6.76 -17.50
N ALA A 177 -7.30 -6.51 -18.77
CA ALA A 177 -6.00 -6.94 -19.28
C ALA A 177 -4.85 -6.11 -18.65
N ASN A 178 -5.04 -4.80 -18.55
CA ASN A 178 -4.08 -3.94 -17.87
C ASN A 178 -4.05 -4.24 -16.36
N GLY A 179 -5.19 -4.56 -15.75
CA GLY A 179 -5.29 -4.94 -14.35
C GLY A 179 -4.46 -6.18 -14.00
N GLU A 180 -4.58 -7.26 -14.80
CA GLU A 180 -3.78 -8.47 -14.61
C GLU A 180 -2.27 -8.20 -14.71
N ALA A 181 -1.84 -7.47 -15.74
CA ALA A 181 -0.43 -7.11 -15.93
C ALA A 181 0.12 -6.26 -14.75
N ILE A 182 -0.68 -5.36 -14.17
CA ILE A 182 -0.31 -4.59 -12.97
C ILE A 182 -0.16 -5.51 -11.76
N MET A 183 -1.06 -6.48 -11.59
CA MET A 183 -0.97 -7.41 -10.47
C MET A 183 0.22 -8.34 -10.59
N ASP A 184 0.52 -8.86 -11.78
CA ASP A 184 1.72 -9.66 -12.01
C ASP A 184 2.97 -8.87 -11.64
N LEU A 185 3.06 -7.64 -12.11
CA LEU A 185 4.17 -6.74 -11.80
C LEU A 185 4.28 -6.45 -10.29
N LEU A 186 3.16 -6.25 -9.59
CA LEU A 186 3.13 -6.02 -8.14
C LEU A 186 3.71 -7.22 -7.36
N PHE A 187 3.26 -8.45 -7.70
CA PHE A 187 3.76 -9.66 -7.07
C PHE A 187 5.23 -9.91 -7.39
N ASP A 188 5.65 -9.74 -8.66
CA ASP A 188 7.05 -9.87 -9.06
C ASP A 188 7.97 -8.90 -8.29
N LEU A 189 7.55 -7.64 -8.13
CA LEU A 189 8.30 -6.63 -7.39
C LEU A 189 8.34 -6.96 -5.89
N ARG A 190 7.21 -7.43 -5.32
CA ARG A 190 7.14 -7.92 -3.94
C ARG A 190 8.13 -9.06 -3.71
N ASP A 191 8.13 -10.06 -4.56
CA ASP A 191 8.98 -11.24 -4.43
C ASP A 191 10.46 -10.90 -4.62
N LYS A 192 10.77 -10.06 -5.62
CA LYS A 192 12.13 -9.59 -5.88
C LYS A 192 12.74 -8.84 -4.69
N HIS A 193 11.92 -8.10 -3.94
CA HIS A 193 12.38 -7.29 -2.80
C HIS A 193 12.19 -7.99 -1.45
N GLY A 194 11.46 -9.10 -1.40
CA GLY A 194 11.09 -9.79 -0.16
C GLY A 194 10.15 -8.96 0.73
N SER A 195 9.34 -8.09 0.13
CA SER A 195 8.42 -7.21 0.85
C SER A 195 7.22 -7.99 1.39
N THR A 196 6.69 -7.57 2.53
CA THR A 196 5.38 -8.00 3.02
C THR A 196 4.31 -7.21 2.30
N LEU A 197 3.29 -7.87 1.73
CA LEU A 197 2.23 -7.23 0.97
C LEU A 197 0.89 -7.28 1.73
N VAL A 198 0.22 -6.13 1.82
CA VAL A 198 -1.20 -6.05 2.18
C VAL A 198 -1.96 -5.47 0.98
N LEU A 199 -2.82 -6.27 0.38
CA LEU A 199 -3.58 -5.95 -0.82
C LEU A 199 -5.06 -5.82 -0.50
N VAL A 200 -5.63 -4.65 -0.68
CA VAL A 200 -7.09 -4.46 -0.73
C VAL A 200 -7.55 -4.68 -2.16
N THR A 201 -8.54 -5.56 -2.33
CA THR A 201 -9.13 -5.84 -3.65
C THR A 201 -10.58 -6.29 -3.53
N HIS A 202 -11.37 -6.04 -4.58
CA HIS A 202 -12.72 -6.60 -4.74
C HIS A 202 -12.71 -7.93 -5.51
N SER A 203 -11.58 -8.33 -6.09
CA SER A 203 -11.45 -9.54 -6.89
C SER A 203 -10.99 -10.70 -6.02
N ASP A 204 -11.87 -11.70 -5.83
CA ASP A 204 -11.52 -12.94 -5.14
C ASP A 204 -10.36 -13.66 -5.84
N ALA A 205 -10.29 -13.59 -7.17
CA ALA A 205 -9.20 -14.21 -7.95
C ALA A 205 -7.85 -13.55 -7.65
N LEU A 206 -7.80 -12.23 -7.44
CA LEU A 206 -6.57 -11.54 -7.05
C LEU A 206 -6.21 -11.80 -5.59
N ALA A 207 -7.21 -11.84 -4.69
CA ALA A 207 -6.99 -12.17 -3.29
C ALA A 207 -6.46 -13.61 -3.12
N ALA A 208 -6.92 -14.56 -3.94
CA ALA A 208 -6.47 -15.94 -3.93
C ALA A 208 -4.98 -16.12 -4.34
N ARG A 209 -4.33 -15.09 -4.86
CA ARG A 209 -2.87 -15.06 -5.11
C ARG A 209 -2.05 -14.73 -3.86
N CYS A 210 -2.69 -14.26 -2.81
CA CYS A 210 -2.04 -13.97 -1.53
C CYS A 210 -1.93 -15.23 -0.68
N ASP A 211 -0.97 -15.26 0.24
CA ASP A 211 -0.76 -16.40 1.15
C ASP A 211 -1.95 -16.58 2.12
N ARG A 212 -2.63 -15.49 2.45
CA ARG A 212 -3.80 -15.48 3.35
C ARG A 212 -4.83 -14.43 2.92
N ILE A 213 -6.10 -14.77 3.09
CA ILE A 213 -7.22 -13.87 2.85
C ILE A 213 -7.87 -13.51 4.18
N ILE A 214 -8.14 -12.23 4.37
CA ILE A 214 -8.90 -11.69 5.51
C ILE A 214 -10.15 -11.02 4.96
N THR A 215 -11.32 -11.46 5.43
CA THR A 215 -12.60 -10.87 5.08
C THR A 215 -12.98 -9.83 6.13
N LEU A 216 -13.17 -8.60 5.69
CA LEU A 216 -13.65 -7.50 6.53
C LEU A 216 -15.12 -7.22 6.20
N ASN A 217 -15.97 -7.20 7.22
CA ASN A 217 -17.37 -6.84 7.10
C ASN A 217 -17.77 -5.94 8.27
N ASP A 218 -18.43 -4.82 7.96
CA ASP A 218 -18.86 -3.82 8.96
C ASP A 218 -17.78 -3.50 10.01
N GLY A 219 -16.57 -3.22 9.56
CA GLY A 219 -15.44 -2.85 10.41
C GLY A 219 -14.91 -3.98 11.31
N ARG A 220 -15.25 -5.26 11.05
CA ARG A 220 -14.81 -6.43 11.81
C ARG A 220 -14.19 -7.47 10.90
N ILE A 221 -13.23 -8.21 11.41
CA ILE A 221 -12.73 -9.42 10.72
C ILE A 221 -13.74 -10.54 10.97
N GLU A 222 -14.31 -11.10 9.90
CA GLU A 222 -15.21 -12.25 9.98
C GLU A 222 -14.45 -13.57 9.95
N ASP A 223 -13.45 -13.69 9.08
CA ASP A 223 -12.65 -14.90 8.91
C ASP A 223 -11.25 -14.57 8.35
N GLY A 224 -10.24 -15.34 8.75
CA GLY A 224 -8.93 -15.37 8.12
C GLY A 224 -8.69 -16.77 7.55
N ARG A 225 -8.76 -16.92 6.22
CA ARG A 225 -8.48 -18.20 5.55
C ARG A 225 -7.07 -18.21 4.99
N ILE A 226 -6.36 -19.33 5.11
CA ILE A 226 -5.15 -19.61 4.34
C ILE A 226 -5.62 -19.88 2.90
N ALA A 227 -5.03 -19.19 1.93
CA ALA A 227 -5.38 -19.33 0.51
C ALA A 227 -4.85 -20.66 -0.07
#